data_c40c97ebc09af8305bcec3a8086feadb
#
_entry.id   c40c97ebc09af8305bcec3a8086feadb
#
_cell.length_a   1.000
_cell.length_b   1.000
_cell.length_c   1.000
_cell.angle_alpha   90.00
_cell.angle_beta   90.00
_cell.angle_gamma   90.00
#
_symmetry.space_group_name_H-M   'P 1'
#
loop_
_entity.id
_entity.type
_entity.pdbx_description
1 polymer ?
#
loop_
_entity_poly.entity_id
_entity_poly.type
_entity_poly.pdbx_seq_one_letter_code
_entity_poly.pdbx_strand_id
1 'polypeptide(L)'
;TGETGAGKSILMSALGFALGARAGQGLIRPGAEAASVTASFEAAACHPVRALLAARGVEEAPGEPLVFRRLVKRGGAARAFLNDKPVSAGLLEEAGGLLADIHGQHEGLGLLNTARHRSLLDAYAKADDLLKETARTWTALRCAEEARAALEARLARAAAERTWLAHALEDLDALDPQQGETQRLARDRATMQAGERVA
;
A
#
# COMPACT_ATOMS: atom_id res chain seq x y z
N THR A 1 -1.13 38.69 2.25
CA THR A 1 -1.89 39.87 2.78
C THR A 1 -2.17 40.81 1.64
N GLY A 2 -3.41 41.30 1.50
CA GLY A 2 -3.85 42.23 0.48
C GLY A 2 -5.26 42.72 0.77
N GLU A 3 -5.59 43.91 0.30
CA GLU A 3 -6.93 44.48 0.44
C GLU A 3 -8.01 43.64 -0.25
N THR A 4 -9.26 43.78 0.19
CA THR A 4 -10.41 43.12 -0.44
C THR A 4 -10.53 43.62 -1.91
N GLY A 5 -10.58 42.68 -2.85
CA GLY A 5 -10.62 42.99 -4.29
C GLY A 5 -9.28 42.93 -5.04
N ALA A 6 -8.12 42.76 -4.34
CA ALA A 6 -6.79 42.73 -4.96
C ALA A 6 -6.46 41.37 -5.69
N GLY A 7 -7.47 40.59 -6.06
CA GLY A 7 -7.26 39.35 -6.80
C GLY A 7 -6.74 38.17 -5.96
N LYS A 8 -6.61 38.32 -4.63
CA LYS A 8 -6.09 37.29 -3.70
C LYS A 8 -6.81 35.94 -3.83
N SER A 9 -8.13 35.96 -3.82
CA SER A 9 -8.94 34.74 -3.97
C SER A 9 -8.75 34.07 -5.34
N ILE A 10 -8.55 34.89 -6.40
CA ILE A 10 -8.30 34.35 -7.75
C ILE A 10 -6.94 33.67 -7.81
N LEU A 11 -5.90 34.25 -7.21
CA LEU A 11 -4.57 33.66 -7.15
C LEU A 11 -4.56 32.38 -6.30
N MET A 12 -5.26 32.35 -5.16
CA MET A 12 -5.40 31.16 -4.33
C MET A 12 -6.14 30.04 -5.06
N SER A 13 -7.23 30.36 -5.75
CA SER A 13 -7.96 29.40 -6.57
C SER A 13 -7.12 28.87 -7.74
N ALA A 14 -6.34 29.75 -8.39
CA ALA A 14 -5.44 29.37 -9.47
C ALA A 14 -4.32 28.44 -8.94
N LEU A 15 -3.72 28.78 -7.80
CA LEU A 15 -2.71 27.92 -7.16
C LEU A 15 -3.29 26.55 -6.75
N GLY A 16 -4.45 26.54 -6.10
CA GLY A 16 -5.15 25.28 -5.77
C GLY A 16 -5.43 24.43 -7.02
N PHE A 17 -5.87 25.06 -8.11
CA PHE A 17 -6.07 24.37 -9.37
C PHE A 17 -4.76 23.79 -9.94
N ALA A 18 -3.65 24.51 -9.91
CA ALA A 18 -2.34 24.01 -10.32
C ALA A 18 -1.90 22.81 -9.50
N LEU A 19 -2.19 22.79 -8.19
CA LEU A 19 -1.86 21.74 -7.24
C LEU A 19 -2.85 20.56 -7.21
N GLY A 20 -3.78 20.47 -8.15
CA GLY A 20 -4.63 19.29 -8.29
C GLY A 20 -6.09 19.48 -7.92
N ALA A 21 -6.49 20.59 -7.29
CA ALA A 21 -7.88 20.86 -6.93
C ALA A 21 -8.82 20.76 -8.15
N ARG A 22 -10.09 20.43 -7.91
CA ARG A 22 -11.09 20.30 -8.97
C ARG A 22 -11.29 21.65 -9.68
N ALA A 23 -11.38 21.62 -11.01
CA ALA A 23 -11.69 22.81 -11.80
C ALA A 23 -13.13 23.27 -11.52
N GLY A 24 -13.30 24.45 -10.93
CA GLY A 24 -14.59 25.11 -10.90
C GLY A 24 -14.97 25.63 -12.30
N GLN A 25 -16.27 25.67 -12.61
CA GLN A 25 -16.76 26.12 -13.92
C GLN A 25 -16.40 27.61 -14.23
N GLY A 26 -16.02 28.40 -13.22
CA GLY A 26 -15.69 29.83 -13.33
C GLY A 26 -14.21 30.14 -13.66
N LEU A 27 -13.33 29.14 -13.83
CA LEU A 27 -11.91 29.38 -14.09
C LEU A 27 -11.61 29.87 -15.52
N ILE A 28 -12.48 29.57 -16.47
CA ILE A 28 -12.31 30.02 -17.86
C ILE A 28 -12.99 31.36 -18.01
N ARG A 29 -12.23 32.38 -18.42
CA ARG A 29 -12.75 33.74 -18.69
C ARG A 29 -13.88 33.66 -19.72
N PRO A 30 -14.97 34.44 -19.56
CA PRO A 30 -15.98 34.54 -20.60
C PRO A 30 -15.35 34.92 -21.94
N GLY A 31 -15.68 34.19 -23.01
CA GLY A 31 -15.11 34.39 -24.35
C GLY A 31 -13.79 33.64 -24.62
N ALA A 32 -13.13 33.03 -23.62
CA ALA A 32 -11.95 32.20 -23.84
C ALA A 32 -12.30 30.72 -24.04
N GLU A 33 -11.51 30.02 -24.86
CA GLU A 33 -11.67 28.60 -25.15
C GLU A 33 -10.97 27.67 -24.10
N ALA A 34 -9.96 28.22 -23.41
CA ALA A 34 -9.18 27.47 -22.45
C ALA A 34 -8.59 28.38 -21.36
N ALA A 35 -8.24 27.79 -20.24
CA ALA A 35 -7.43 28.41 -19.18
C ALA A 35 -6.25 27.50 -18.84
N SER A 36 -5.09 28.13 -18.57
CA SER A 36 -3.89 27.43 -18.11
C SER A 36 -3.34 28.12 -16.88
N VAL A 37 -2.93 27.33 -15.91
CA VAL A 37 -2.22 27.80 -14.72
C VAL A 37 -0.92 27.03 -14.59
N THR A 38 0.16 27.76 -14.32
CA THR A 38 1.49 27.19 -14.08
C THR A 38 1.98 27.70 -12.74
N ALA A 39 2.47 26.82 -11.89
CA ALA A 39 3.11 27.12 -10.61
C ALA A 39 4.47 26.42 -10.56
N SER A 40 5.51 27.16 -10.15
CA SER A 40 6.87 26.65 -10.01
C SER A 40 7.26 26.63 -8.54
N PHE A 41 7.85 25.51 -8.10
CA PHE A 41 8.27 25.28 -6.72
C PHE A 41 9.74 24.90 -6.68
N GLU A 42 10.51 25.59 -5.86
CA GLU A 42 11.86 25.20 -5.51
C GLU A 42 11.83 24.24 -4.31
N ALA A 43 12.11 22.97 -4.54
CA ALA A 43 12.16 21.96 -3.49
C ALA A 43 13.61 21.46 -3.33
N ALA A 44 14.06 21.36 -2.08
CA ALA A 44 15.38 20.81 -1.75
C ALA A 44 15.51 19.37 -2.28
N ALA A 45 16.75 18.92 -2.54
CA ALA A 45 17.00 17.57 -3.03
C ALA A 45 16.46 16.46 -2.10
N CYS A 46 16.45 16.69 -0.79
CA CYS A 46 15.92 15.78 0.21
C CYS A 46 14.42 15.94 0.50
N HIS A 47 13.70 16.81 -0.24
CA HIS A 47 12.30 17.06 0.02
C HIS A 47 11.44 15.82 -0.30
N PRO A 48 10.47 15.43 0.57
CA PRO A 48 9.65 14.21 0.39
C PRO A 48 8.93 14.13 -0.95
N VAL A 49 8.59 15.26 -1.57
CA VAL A 49 7.96 15.29 -2.90
C VAL A 49 8.80 14.60 -3.97
N ARG A 50 10.13 14.70 -3.90
CA ARG A 50 11.02 14.07 -4.88
C ARG A 50 11.01 12.55 -4.78
N ALA A 51 10.99 12.02 -3.55
CA ALA A 51 10.83 10.59 -3.30
C ALA A 51 9.48 10.06 -3.83
N LEU A 52 8.40 10.83 -3.63
CA LEU A 52 7.08 10.51 -4.18
C LEU A 52 7.11 10.44 -5.70
N LEU A 53 7.69 11.45 -6.38
CA LEU A 53 7.76 11.52 -7.84
C LEU A 53 8.57 10.37 -8.42
N ALA A 54 9.72 10.06 -7.81
CA ALA A 54 10.55 8.91 -8.21
C ALA A 54 9.79 7.58 -8.06
N ALA A 55 9.05 7.38 -6.96
CA ALA A 55 8.22 6.20 -6.74
C ALA A 55 7.08 6.06 -7.77
N ARG A 56 6.64 7.17 -8.37
CA ARG A 56 5.60 7.22 -9.41
C ARG A 56 6.19 7.20 -10.84
N GLY A 57 7.51 7.02 -10.98
CA GLY A 57 8.19 6.97 -12.28
C GLY A 57 8.29 8.32 -13.00
N VAL A 58 8.15 9.44 -12.28
CA VAL A 58 8.37 10.77 -12.83
C VAL A 58 9.85 11.14 -12.62
N GLU A 59 10.63 11.00 -13.67
CA GLU A 59 12.02 11.44 -13.67
C GLU A 59 12.10 12.96 -13.67
N GLU A 60 12.89 13.52 -12.76
CA GLU A 60 13.20 14.94 -12.66
C GLU A 60 14.71 15.14 -12.53
N ALA A 61 15.21 16.29 -12.99
CA ALA A 61 16.62 16.62 -12.79
C ALA A 61 16.82 17.14 -11.36
N PRO A 62 17.85 16.63 -10.63
CA PRO A 62 18.16 17.09 -9.29
C PRO A 62 18.44 18.60 -9.26
N GLY A 63 17.75 19.32 -8.36
CA GLY A 63 17.94 20.77 -8.21
C GLY A 63 17.14 21.64 -9.15
N GLU A 64 16.47 21.10 -10.15
CA GLU A 64 15.54 21.87 -10.98
C GLU A 64 14.21 22.13 -10.25
N PRO A 65 13.55 23.28 -10.56
CA PRO A 65 12.25 23.59 -10.00
C PRO A 65 11.19 22.61 -10.52
N LEU A 66 10.21 22.32 -9.66
CA LEU A 66 9.06 21.50 -10.01
C LEU A 66 7.98 22.40 -10.62
N VAL A 67 7.71 22.24 -11.91
CA VAL A 67 6.73 23.05 -12.64
C VAL A 67 5.42 22.28 -12.80
N PHE A 68 4.43 22.68 -12.04
CA PHE A 68 3.06 22.18 -12.09
C PHE A 68 2.24 22.97 -13.09
N ARG A 69 1.68 22.33 -14.09
CA ARG A 69 0.83 22.99 -15.09
C ARG A 69 -0.50 22.28 -15.25
N ARG A 70 -1.58 23.02 -15.16
CA ARG A 70 -2.95 22.55 -15.43
C ARG A 70 -3.53 23.34 -16.59
N LEU A 71 -4.17 22.61 -17.49
CA LEU A 71 -4.88 23.15 -18.65
C LEU A 71 -6.32 22.67 -18.60
N VAL A 72 -7.28 23.55 -18.70
CA VAL A 72 -8.71 23.20 -18.87
C VAL A 72 -9.26 23.85 -20.13
N LYS A 73 -9.99 23.09 -20.93
CA LYS A 73 -10.70 23.56 -22.11
C LYS A 73 -12.20 23.65 -21.81
N ARG A 74 -12.90 24.57 -22.47
CA ARG A 74 -14.35 24.71 -22.36
C ARG A 74 -15.04 23.41 -22.78
N GLY A 75 -15.83 22.83 -21.90
CA GLY A 75 -16.51 21.52 -22.11
C GLY A 75 -15.60 20.31 -22.17
N GLY A 76 -14.30 20.44 -21.85
CA GLY A 76 -13.32 19.36 -21.86
C GLY A 76 -12.78 18.99 -20.47
N ALA A 77 -12.13 17.84 -20.40
CA ALA A 77 -11.43 17.42 -19.18
C ALA A 77 -10.16 18.27 -18.95
N ALA A 78 -9.85 18.55 -17.68
CA ALA A 78 -8.61 19.22 -17.33
C ALA A 78 -7.43 18.26 -17.52
N ARG A 79 -6.34 18.76 -18.11
CA ARG A 79 -5.07 18.04 -18.26
C ARG A 79 -4.07 18.54 -17.24
N ALA A 80 -3.22 17.64 -16.76
CA ALA A 80 -2.22 17.92 -15.75
C ALA A 80 -0.82 17.56 -16.27
N PHE A 81 0.15 18.39 -15.96
CA PHE A 81 1.55 18.21 -16.37
C PHE A 81 2.47 18.56 -15.21
N LEU A 82 3.55 17.82 -15.07
CA LEU A 82 4.67 18.10 -14.18
C LEU A 82 5.95 18.11 -15.03
N ASN A 83 6.69 19.21 -15.02
CA ASN A 83 7.86 19.41 -15.88
C ASN A 83 7.58 18.98 -17.33
N ASP A 84 6.46 19.47 -17.89
CA ASP A 84 5.93 19.16 -19.22
C ASP A 84 5.56 17.69 -19.49
N LYS A 85 5.79 16.78 -18.57
CA LYS A 85 5.32 15.38 -18.66
C LYS A 85 3.84 15.29 -18.23
N PRO A 86 2.98 14.60 -18.99
CA PRO A 86 1.58 14.43 -18.61
C PRO A 86 1.48 13.52 -17.37
N VAL A 87 0.72 13.97 -16.39
CA VAL A 87 0.51 13.24 -15.12
C VAL A 87 -0.97 13.22 -14.74
N SER A 88 -1.35 12.40 -13.76
CA SER A 88 -2.69 12.41 -13.22
C SER A 88 -2.94 13.63 -12.31
N ALA A 89 -4.20 14.08 -12.23
CA ALA A 89 -4.57 15.13 -11.28
C ALA A 89 -4.32 14.71 -9.82
N GLY A 90 -4.53 13.43 -9.51
CA GLY A 90 -4.27 12.88 -8.17
C GLY A 90 -2.78 12.93 -7.79
N LEU A 91 -1.86 12.73 -8.74
CA LEU A 91 -0.44 12.88 -8.47
C LEU A 91 -0.07 14.35 -8.17
N LEU A 92 -0.67 15.31 -8.90
CA LEU A 92 -0.47 16.73 -8.59
C LEU A 92 -1.04 17.11 -7.22
N GLU A 93 -2.18 16.54 -6.83
CA GLU A 93 -2.78 16.75 -5.52
C GLU A 93 -1.91 16.17 -4.39
N GLU A 94 -1.41 14.95 -4.57
CA GLU A 94 -0.53 14.29 -3.62
C GLU A 94 0.81 15.04 -3.47
N ALA A 95 1.44 15.40 -4.59
CA ALA A 95 2.69 16.17 -4.61
C ALA A 95 2.50 17.61 -4.10
N GLY A 96 1.40 18.25 -4.51
CA GLY A 96 1.03 19.61 -4.08
C GLY A 96 0.81 19.69 -2.57
N GLY A 97 0.17 18.71 -1.99
CA GLY A 97 -0.05 18.63 -0.54
C GLY A 97 1.23 18.46 0.30
N LEU A 98 2.36 18.06 -0.33
CA LEU A 98 3.67 18.05 0.31
C LEU A 98 4.40 19.41 0.15
N LEU A 99 4.05 20.22 -0.86
CA LEU A 99 4.73 21.48 -1.16
C LEU A 99 4.05 22.69 -0.52
N ALA A 100 2.73 22.70 -0.47
CA ALA A 100 1.99 23.84 0.04
C ALA A 100 0.66 23.40 0.66
N ASP A 101 0.33 24.01 1.80
CA ASP A 101 -0.99 23.89 2.41
C ASP A 101 -1.77 25.18 2.16
N ILE A 102 -2.92 25.06 1.46
CA ILE A 102 -3.74 26.20 1.07
C ILE A 102 -4.93 26.29 1.99
N HIS A 103 -4.93 27.30 2.85
CA HIS A 103 -6.06 27.60 3.74
C HIS A 103 -6.98 28.64 3.10
N GLY A 104 -8.01 28.18 2.38
CA GLY A 104 -9.08 29.04 1.83
C GLY A 104 -10.28 29.19 2.78
N GLN A 105 -11.15 30.15 2.51
CA GLN A 105 -12.36 30.37 3.31
C GLN A 105 -13.34 29.18 3.31
N HIS A 106 -13.22 28.27 2.35
CA HIS A 106 -14.11 27.12 2.15
C HIS A 106 -13.39 25.76 2.05
N GLU A 107 -12.06 25.73 2.10
CA GLU A 107 -11.27 24.51 1.86
C GLU A 107 -10.13 24.37 2.87
N GLY A 108 -10.48 24.20 4.14
CA GLY A 108 -9.52 23.77 5.17
C GLY A 108 -9.18 22.29 5.04
N LEU A 109 -8.73 21.85 3.85
CA LEU A 109 -8.51 20.45 3.54
C LEU A 109 -7.42 19.79 4.42
N GLY A 110 -6.43 20.56 4.87
CA GLY A 110 -5.33 20.01 5.70
C GLY A 110 -5.78 19.67 7.12
N LEU A 111 -6.46 20.61 7.80
CA LEU A 111 -6.93 20.44 9.18
C LEU A 111 -8.24 19.66 9.29
N LEU A 112 -9.05 19.59 8.24
CA LEU A 112 -10.27 18.76 8.22
C LEU A 112 -9.97 17.28 7.99
N ASN A 113 -8.80 16.95 7.47
CA ASN A 113 -8.38 15.57 7.28
C ASN A 113 -7.84 14.99 8.59
N THR A 114 -8.70 14.29 9.32
CA THR A 114 -8.35 13.65 10.59
C THR A 114 -7.18 12.68 10.50
N ALA A 115 -6.95 12.08 9.32
CA ALA A 115 -5.81 11.19 9.09
C ALA A 115 -4.44 11.93 9.17
N ARG A 116 -4.43 13.25 8.96
CA ARG A 116 -3.22 14.09 9.06
C ARG A 116 -2.97 14.66 10.46
N HIS A 117 -3.97 14.65 11.34
CA HIS A 117 -3.84 15.25 12.67
C HIS A 117 -2.71 14.64 13.47
N ARG A 118 -2.59 13.31 13.42
CA ARG A 118 -1.51 12.60 14.11
C ARG A 118 -0.15 13.03 13.62
N SER A 119 0.10 13.02 12.31
CA SER A 119 1.40 13.40 11.74
C SER A 119 1.77 14.86 12.01
N LEU A 120 0.78 15.77 12.03
CA LEU A 120 0.99 17.16 12.42
C LEU A 120 1.36 17.30 13.89
N LEU A 121 0.68 16.55 14.77
CA LEU A 121 0.98 16.54 16.19
C LEU A 121 2.37 15.95 16.48
N ASP A 122 2.69 14.82 15.84
CA ASP A 122 3.98 14.16 15.96
C ASP A 122 5.12 15.08 15.47
N ALA A 123 4.93 15.80 14.36
CA ALA A 123 5.87 16.78 13.84
C ALA A 123 6.03 17.98 14.79
N TYR A 124 4.94 18.51 15.34
CA TYR A 124 4.96 19.59 16.33
C TYR A 124 5.70 19.18 17.60
N ALA A 125 5.46 17.96 18.07
CA ALA A 125 6.11 17.38 19.24
C ALA A 125 7.58 16.97 18.99
N LYS A 126 8.05 17.03 17.73
CA LYS A 126 9.39 16.52 17.32
C LYS A 126 9.61 15.06 17.77
N ALA A 127 8.57 14.22 17.59
CA ALA A 127 8.52 12.86 18.10
C ALA A 127 9.15 11.81 17.15
N ASP A 128 9.95 12.23 16.17
CA ASP A 128 10.50 11.36 15.12
C ASP A 128 11.25 10.14 15.66
N ASP A 129 12.04 10.31 16.73
CA ASP A 129 12.80 9.21 17.32
C ASP A 129 11.91 8.24 18.09
N LEU A 130 10.87 8.74 18.77
CA LEU A 130 9.87 7.90 19.43
C LEU A 130 9.03 7.12 18.41
N LEU A 131 8.71 7.72 17.28
CA LEU A 131 8.00 7.04 16.18
C LEU A 131 8.84 5.90 15.60
N LYS A 132 10.12 6.12 15.35
CA LYS A 132 11.05 5.09 14.87
C LYS A 132 11.17 3.93 15.86
N GLU A 133 11.34 4.26 17.16
CA GLU A 133 11.43 3.26 18.22
C GLU A 133 10.14 2.45 18.36
N THR A 134 8.98 3.11 18.33
CA THR A 134 7.66 2.45 18.34
C THR A 134 7.49 1.54 17.13
N ALA A 135 7.86 1.98 15.93
CA ALA A 135 7.78 1.16 14.73
C ALA A 135 8.70 -0.07 14.81
N ARG A 136 9.93 0.10 15.35
CA ARG A 136 10.89 -0.98 15.55
C ARG A 136 10.37 -2.03 16.54
N THR A 137 9.89 -1.59 17.69
CA THR A 137 9.38 -2.49 18.73
C THR A 137 8.10 -3.19 18.31
N TRP A 138 7.21 -2.50 17.58
CA TRP A 138 6.03 -3.10 17.00
C TRP A 138 6.36 -4.21 16.00
N THR A 139 7.31 -3.95 15.09
CA THR A 139 7.77 -4.97 14.13
C THR A 139 8.37 -6.17 14.84
N ALA A 140 9.20 -5.96 15.86
CA ALA A 140 9.79 -7.04 16.64
C ALA A 140 8.72 -7.87 17.36
N LEU A 141 7.70 -7.23 17.95
CA LEU A 141 6.58 -7.92 18.59
C LEU A 141 5.84 -8.80 17.59
N ARG A 142 5.48 -8.25 16.41
CA ARG A 142 4.79 -9.01 15.35
C ARG A 142 5.57 -10.23 14.91
N CYS A 143 6.88 -10.08 14.66
CA CYS A 143 7.74 -11.21 14.31
C CYS A 143 7.79 -12.28 15.40
N ALA A 144 7.85 -11.88 16.67
CA ALA A 144 7.86 -12.81 17.79
C ALA A 144 6.52 -13.56 17.93
N GLU A 145 5.40 -12.90 17.76
CA GLU A 145 4.07 -13.51 17.77
C GLU A 145 3.89 -14.51 16.63
N GLU A 146 4.33 -14.17 15.42
CA GLU A 146 4.28 -15.07 14.26
C GLU A 146 5.18 -16.31 14.47
N ALA A 147 6.39 -16.13 15.00
CA ALA A 147 7.30 -17.21 15.31
C ALA A 147 6.72 -18.14 16.40
N ARG A 148 6.08 -17.59 17.43
CA ARG A 148 5.39 -18.35 18.46
C ARG A 148 4.27 -19.19 17.87
N ALA A 149 3.38 -18.58 17.08
CA ALA A 149 2.26 -19.29 16.45
C ALA A 149 2.73 -20.42 15.53
N ALA A 150 3.82 -20.20 14.77
CA ALA A 150 4.42 -21.22 13.92
C ALA A 150 4.98 -22.39 14.73
N LEU A 151 5.61 -22.12 15.88
CA LEU A 151 6.15 -23.15 16.76
C LEU A 151 5.03 -23.95 17.42
N GLU A 152 3.99 -23.30 17.92
CA GLU A 152 2.81 -23.95 18.50
C GLU A 152 2.15 -24.90 17.49
N ALA A 153 1.99 -24.46 16.23
CA ALA A 153 1.45 -25.29 15.16
C ALA A 153 2.35 -26.52 14.85
N ARG A 154 3.68 -26.35 14.87
CA ARG A 154 4.63 -27.47 14.71
C ARG A 154 4.52 -28.46 15.83
N LEU A 155 4.46 -28.00 17.07
CA LEU A 155 4.30 -28.87 18.24
C LEU A 155 2.99 -29.69 18.21
N ALA A 156 1.89 -29.04 17.83
CA ALA A 156 0.60 -29.72 17.70
C ALA A 156 0.63 -30.82 16.61
N ARG A 157 1.26 -30.55 15.46
CA ARG A 157 1.45 -31.57 14.41
C ARG A 157 2.31 -32.72 14.87
N ALA A 158 3.44 -32.45 15.52
CA ALA A 158 4.34 -33.49 16.04
C ALA A 158 3.65 -34.35 17.12
N ALA A 159 2.81 -33.74 17.97
CA ALA A 159 2.04 -34.50 18.96
C ALA A 159 1.01 -35.42 18.28
N ALA A 160 0.29 -34.95 17.29
CA ALA A 160 -0.69 -35.73 16.53
C ALA A 160 0.00 -36.90 15.76
N GLU A 161 1.13 -36.62 15.13
CA GLU A 161 1.93 -37.65 14.43
C GLU A 161 2.46 -38.71 15.38
N ARG A 162 2.97 -38.31 16.55
CA ARG A 162 3.41 -39.23 17.60
C ARG A 162 2.29 -40.16 18.04
N THR A 163 1.09 -39.62 18.26
CA THR A 163 -0.08 -40.44 18.66
C THR A 163 -0.44 -41.44 17.57
N TRP A 164 -0.47 -41.00 16.33
CA TRP A 164 -0.76 -41.87 15.19
C TRP A 164 0.29 -42.97 15.03
N LEU A 165 1.60 -42.65 15.15
CA LEU A 165 2.69 -43.63 15.07
C LEU A 165 2.62 -44.65 16.22
N ALA A 166 2.24 -44.22 17.43
CA ALA A 166 2.09 -45.12 18.56
C ALA A 166 0.99 -46.18 18.30
N HIS A 167 -0.19 -45.75 17.78
CA HIS A 167 -1.25 -46.71 17.43
C HIS A 167 -0.84 -47.63 16.27
N ALA A 168 -0.19 -47.07 15.24
CA ALA A 168 0.27 -47.87 14.11
C ALA A 168 1.32 -48.93 14.54
N LEU A 169 2.16 -48.61 15.54
CA LEU A 169 3.10 -49.55 16.12
C LEU A 169 2.38 -50.67 16.90
N GLU A 170 1.39 -50.30 17.75
CA GLU A 170 0.56 -51.29 18.48
C GLU A 170 -0.15 -52.23 17.50
N ASP A 171 -0.71 -51.72 16.39
CA ASP A 171 -1.36 -52.54 15.37
C ASP A 171 -0.36 -53.52 14.69
N LEU A 172 0.85 -53.04 14.38
CA LEU A 172 1.90 -53.86 13.77
C LEU A 172 2.40 -54.95 14.74
N ASP A 173 2.58 -54.60 16.00
CA ASP A 173 2.99 -55.57 17.05
C ASP A 173 1.92 -56.63 17.28
N ALA A 174 0.63 -56.23 17.25
CA ALA A 174 -0.49 -57.15 17.36
C ALA A 174 -0.62 -58.06 16.13
N LEU A 175 -0.27 -57.59 14.94
CA LEU A 175 -0.30 -58.39 13.71
C LEU A 175 0.87 -59.39 13.63
N ASP A 176 1.98 -59.12 14.30
CA ASP A 176 3.23 -59.89 14.28
C ASP A 176 3.62 -60.43 12.89
N PRO A 177 3.81 -59.58 11.90
CA PRO A 177 3.98 -59.98 10.51
C PRO A 177 5.30 -60.76 10.32
N GLN A 178 5.20 -61.99 9.82
CA GLN A 178 6.35 -62.85 9.59
C GLN A 178 6.94 -62.65 8.17
N GLN A 179 8.26 -62.80 8.05
CA GLN A 179 8.93 -62.73 6.77
C GLN A 179 8.44 -63.80 5.80
N GLY A 180 7.95 -63.39 4.61
CA GLY A 180 7.43 -64.31 3.60
C GLY A 180 5.97 -64.76 3.81
N GLU A 181 5.28 -64.28 4.86
CA GLU A 181 3.91 -64.61 5.19
C GLU A 181 2.94 -64.27 4.05
N THR A 182 3.10 -63.10 3.42
CA THR A 182 2.27 -62.69 2.29
C THR A 182 2.31 -63.68 1.13
N GLN A 183 3.49 -64.29 0.86
CA GLN A 183 3.62 -65.27 -0.21
C GLN A 183 2.99 -66.62 0.22
N ARG A 184 3.07 -66.99 1.49
CA ARG A 184 2.42 -68.18 2.03
C ARG A 184 0.90 -68.03 1.94
N LEU A 185 0.35 -66.95 2.44
CA LEU A 185 -1.09 -66.65 2.39
C LEU A 185 -1.64 -66.55 0.96
N ALA A 186 -0.86 -66.00 0.04
CA ALA A 186 -1.25 -65.96 -1.38
C ALA A 186 -1.34 -67.36 -2.00
N ARG A 187 -0.42 -68.28 -1.67
CA ARG A 187 -0.46 -69.68 -2.11
C ARG A 187 -1.66 -70.46 -1.47
N ASP A 188 -1.88 -70.28 -0.18
CA ASP A 188 -2.99 -70.90 0.55
C ASP A 188 -4.33 -70.46 -0.02
N ARG A 189 -4.50 -69.15 -0.31
CA ARG A 189 -5.66 -68.57 -0.96
C ARG A 189 -5.89 -69.21 -2.35
N ALA A 190 -4.85 -69.33 -3.16
CA ALA A 190 -4.94 -69.89 -4.50
C ALA A 190 -5.34 -71.38 -4.42
N THR A 191 -4.84 -72.15 -3.43
CA THR A 191 -5.18 -73.52 -3.21
C THR A 191 -6.66 -73.69 -2.80
N MET A 192 -7.12 -72.83 -1.88
CA MET A 192 -8.54 -72.84 -1.45
C MET A 192 -9.48 -72.51 -2.62
N GLN A 193 -9.15 -71.50 -3.42
CA GLN A 193 -9.92 -71.14 -4.59
C GLN A 193 -9.95 -72.24 -5.67
N ALA A 194 -8.87 -73.01 -5.82
CA ALA A 194 -8.84 -74.16 -6.71
C ALA A 194 -9.71 -75.32 -6.18
N GLY A 195 -9.74 -75.53 -4.88
CA GLY A 195 -10.55 -76.53 -4.21
C GLY A 195 -12.08 -76.26 -4.38
N GLU A 196 -12.50 -75.00 -4.24
CA GLU A 196 -13.91 -74.57 -4.46
C GLU A 196 -14.40 -74.79 -5.90
N ARG A 197 -13.48 -74.83 -6.87
CA ARG A 197 -13.84 -75.10 -8.28
C ARG A 197 -13.98 -76.58 -8.63
N VAL A 198 -13.56 -77.44 -7.74
CA VAL A 198 -13.57 -78.91 -7.98
C VAL A 198 -14.71 -79.60 -7.17
N ALA A 199 -15.27 -78.95 -6.20
CA ALA A 199 -16.46 -79.35 -5.47
C ALA A 199 -17.73 -78.84 -6.12
#